data_46478c6a2b465aa9b2bd7e2f45d5d028
#
_entry.id   46478c6a2b465aa9b2bd7e2f45d5d028
#
_cell.length_a   1.000
_cell.length_b   1.000
_cell.length_c   1.000
_cell.angle_alpha   90.00
_cell.angle_beta   90.00
_cell.angle_gamma   90.00
#
_symmetry.space_group_name_H-M   'P 1'
#
loop_
_entity.id
_entity.type
_entity.pdbx_description
1 polymer ?
#
loop_
_entity_poly.entity_id
_entity_poly.type
_entity_poly.pdbx_seq_one_letter_code
_entity_poly.pdbx_strand_id
1 'polypeptide(L)'
;MEVSPTAVPPVCRIQDYGRFLYEKDKSERAARKKQKVITIKEVKFSVTVDEHDYQTKKNQAVRFLVGGDKVKASLRFRGRQMAHRDLGYNIIHRLIQDIGEAGIVEFMPRMEGTILHAILAPSKKQEPPKPKPAAAPQPQAAAPRPPVPQAQ
;
A
#
# COMPACT_ATOMS: atom_id res chain seq x y z
N MET A 1 8.96 34.48 -20.53
CA MET A 1 9.25 33.08 -20.22
C MET A 1 8.39 32.19 -21.08
N GLU A 2 8.97 31.22 -21.77
CA GLU A 2 8.24 30.26 -22.56
C GLU A 2 7.55 29.23 -21.65
N VAL A 3 6.25 29.08 -21.82
CA VAL A 3 5.46 28.11 -21.05
C VAL A 3 5.34 26.77 -21.80
N SER A 4 5.34 26.84 -23.14
CA SER A 4 5.22 25.65 -24.00
C SER A 4 6.10 25.81 -25.24
N PRO A 5 7.38 25.41 -25.17
CA PRO A 5 8.34 25.57 -26.29
C PRO A 5 8.01 24.68 -27.49
N THR A 6 7.30 23.57 -27.29
CA THR A 6 6.93 22.61 -28.34
C THR A 6 5.64 22.98 -29.08
N ALA A 7 4.89 23.98 -28.63
CA ALA A 7 3.70 24.45 -29.34
C ALA A 7 4.07 25.31 -30.56
N VAL A 8 3.32 25.20 -31.65
CA VAL A 8 3.48 26.03 -32.84
C VAL A 8 2.21 26.87 -33.02
N PRO A 9 2.27 28.20 -32.79
CA PRO A 9 3.42 29.02 -32.34
C PRO A 9 3.74 28.82 -30.85
N PRO A 10 5.02 29.12 -30.42
CA PRO A 10 5.42 28.97 -29.03
C PRO A 10 4.68 29.96 -28.12
N VAL A 11 4.20 29.47 -26.98
CA VAL A 11 3.41 30.28 -26.04
C VAL A 11 4.32 30.88 -24.99
N CYS A 12 4.39 32.22 -24.96
CA CYS A 12 5.16 32.98 -23.96
C CYS A 12 4.22 33.72 -22.99
N ARG A 13 4.58 33.70 -21.70
CA ARG A 13 3.84 34.41 -20.65
C ARG A 13 4.77 35.38 -19.92
N ILE A 14 4.29 36.61 -19.73
CA ILE A 14 4.99 37.60 -18.91
C ILE A 14 4.56 37.37 -17.46
N GLN A 15 5.51 36.97 -16.62
CA GLN A 15 5.27 36.74 -15.18
C GLN A 15 6.56 36.93 -14.38
N ASP A 16 6.44 37.17 -13.10
CA ASP A 16 7.57 37.26 -12.18
C ASP A 16 8.23 35.87 -12.06
N TYR A 17 9.51 35.81 -12.41
CA TYR A 17 10.29 34.57 -12.41
C TYR A 17 10.47 33.98 -11.01
N GLY A 18 10.67 34.83 -9.99
CA GLY A 18 10.83 34.38 -8.61
C GLY A 18 9.54 33.71 -8.07
N ARG A 19 8.40 34.32 -8.36
CA ARG A 19 7.11 33.76 -7.99
C ARG A 19 6.82 32.44 -8.70
N PHE A 20 7.16 32.36 -9.98
CA PHE A 20 6.99 31.11 -10.75
C PHE A 20 7.84 29.95 -10.17
N LEU A 21 9.12 30.20 -9.86
CA LEU A 21 9.98 29.20 -9.22
C LEU A 21 9.42 28.75 -7.89
N TYR A 22 8.97 29.69 -7.05
CA TYR A 22 8.38 29.35 -5.76
C TYR A 22 7.13 28.47 -5.90
N GLU A 23 6.22 28.82 -6.81
CA GLU A 23 5.01 28.04 -7.08
C GLU A 23 5.34 26.65 -7.63
N LYS A 24 6.34 26.55 -8.51
CA LYS A 24 6.85 25.27 -9.05
C LYS A 24 7.41 24.40 -7.93
N ASP A 25 8.32 24.91 -7.12
CA ASP A 25 8.89 24.18 -6.00
C ASP A 25 7.82 23.74 -4.99
N LYS A 26 6.87 24.61 -4.71
CA LYS A 26 5.75 24.32 -3.82
C LYS A 26 4.89 23.17 -4.37
N SER A 27 4.59 23.19 -5.68
CA SER A 27 3.81 22.11 -6.33
C SER A 27 4.58 20.79 -6.36
N GLU A 28 5.89 20.81 -6.63
CA GLU A 28 6.74 19.61 -6.61
C GLU A 28 6.85 19.02 -5.21
N ARG A 29 7.03 19.84 -4.18
CA ARG A 29 7.03 19.38 -2.78
C ARG A 29 5.69 18.76 -2.39
N ALA A 30 4.57 19.35 -2.84
CA ALA A 30 3.25 18.81 -2.61
C ALA A 30 3.02 17.49 -3.36
N ALA A 31 3.52 17.37 -4.60
CA ALA A 31 3.46 16.15 -5.38
C ALA A 31 4.28 15.02 -4.73
N ARG A 32 5.51 15.31 -4.30
CA ARG A 32 6.37 14.34 -3.58
C ARG A 32 5.72 13.83 -2.29
N LYS A 33 5.05 14.71 -1.52
CA LYS A 33 4.33 14.30 -0.30
C LYS A 33 3.13 13.38 -0.59
N LYS A 34 2.50 13.53 -1.75
CA LYS A 34 1.37 12.67 -2.18
C LYS A 34 1.83 11.37 -2.81
N GLN A 35 3.07 11.31 -3.29
CA GLN A 35 3.60 10.10 -3.92
C GLN A 35 3.86 9.03 -2.87
N LYS A 36 3.11 7.92 -2.95
CA LYS A 36 3.34 6.75 -2.11
C LYS A 36 4.55 5.98 -2.63
N VAL A 37 5.63 5.97 -1.87
CA VAL A 37 6.81 5.17 -2.18
C VAL A 37 6.57 3.75 -1.68
N ILE A 38 6.50 2.79 -2.61
CA ILE A 38 6.37 1.36 -2.27
C ILE A 38 7.75 0.86 -1.87
N THR A 39 7.89 0.43 -0.62
CA THR A 39 9.13 -0.14 -0.09
C THR A 39 9.05 -1.66 -0.10
N ILE A 40 10.18 -2.34 -0.33
CA ILE A 40 10.26 -3.79 -0.20
C ILE A 40 10.77 -4.13 1.19
N LYS A 41 9.93 -4.80 1.98
CA LYS A 41 10.28 -5.25 3.34
C LYS A 41 10.58 -6.74 3.34
N GLU A 42 11.68 -7.13 3.97
CA GLU A 42 12.10 -8.52 4.05
C GLU A 42 11.64 -9.18 5.34
N VAL A 43 11.01 -10.36 5.21
CA VAL A 43 10.67 -11.23 6.34
C VAL A 43 11.44 -12.53 6.21
N LYS A 44 12.31 -12.84 7.19
CA LYS A 44 13.19 -14.01 7.17
C LYS A 44 12.58 -15.17 7.95
N PHE A 45 12.49 -16.32 7.29
CA PHE A 45 12.03 -17.58 7.86
C PHE A 45 13.20 -18.55 8.05
N SER A 46 13.05 -19.47 8.99
CA SER A 46 13.94 -20.64 9.16
C SER A 46 13.22 -21.91 8.70
N VAL A 47 13.97 -22.92 8.29
CA VAL A 47 13.40 -24.25 7.95
C VAL A 47 12.77 -24.91 9.18
N THR A 48 13.35 -24.67 10.36
CA THR A 48 12.86 -25.17 11.65
C THR A 48 12.15 -24.06 12.41
N VAL A 49 11.08 -23.51 11.85
CA VAL A 49 10.31 -22.46 12.50
C VAL A 49 9.21 -23.08 13.37
N ASP A 50 9.10 -22.60 14.62
CA ASP A 50 8.00 -22.95 15.51
C ASP A 50 6.70 -22.28 15.05
N GLU A 51 5.56 -22.91 15.36
CA GLU A 51 4.25 -22.39 14.95
C GLU A 51 4.03 -20.96 15.47
N HIS A 52 4.43 -20.65 16.68
CA HIS A 52 4.31 -19.29 17.25
C HIS A 52 5.15 -18.26 16.49
N ASP A 53 6.40 -18.59 16.15
CA ASP A 53 7.28 -17.70 15.38
C ASP A 53 6.76 -17.53 13.95
N TYR A 54 6.24 -18.61 13.35
CA TYR A 54 5.58 -18.55 12.06
C TYR A 54 4.39 -17.59 12.06
N GLN A 55 3.48 -17.70 13.04
CA GLN A 55 2.31 -16.82 13.18
C GLN A 55 2.72 -15.35 13.37
N THR A 56 3.73 -15.11 14.16
CA THR A 56 4.27 -13.75 14.39
C THR A 56 4.78 -13.14 13.08
N LYS A 57 5.57 -13.90 12.32
CA LYS A 57 6.12 -13.46 11.02
C LYS A 57 5.04 -13.32 9.95
N LYS A 58 4.05 -14.20 9.93
CA LYS A 58 2.87 -14.08 9.08
C LYS A 58 2.13 -12.76 9.37
N ASN A 59 1.83 -12.48 10.63
CA ASN A 59 1.14 -11.26 11.02
C ASN A 59 1.95 -10.00 10.66
N GLN A 60 3.27 -10.07 10.79
CA GLN A 60 4.18 -9.00 10.35
C GLN A 60 4.09 -8.78 8.83
N ALA A 61 4.12 -9.86 8.03
CA ALA A 61 3.98 -9.79 6.58
C ALA A 61 2.64 -9.17 6.16
N VAL A 62 1.54 -9.62 6.78
CA VAL A 62 0.21 -9.06 6.55
C VAL A 62 0.15 -7.56 6.86
N ARG A 63 0.73 -7.12 7.98
CA ARG A 63 0.80 -5.68 8.33
C ARG A 63 1.54 -4.86 7.27
N PHE A 64 2.62 -5.39 6.70
CA PHE A 64 3.36 -4.71 5.64
C PHE A 64 2.55 -4.62 4.35
N LEU A 65 1.88 -5.70 3.95
CA LEU A 65 1.02 -5.73 2.76
C LEU A 65 -0.17 -4.77 2.90
N VAL A 66 -0.83 -4.74 4.06
CA VAL A 66 -1.92 -3.78 4.36
C VAL A 66 -1.40 -2.34 4.34
N GLY A 67 -0.17 -2.09 4.81
CA GLY A 67 0.52 -0.80 4.68
C GLY A 67 0.80 -0.38 3.24
N GLY A 68 0.68 -1.33 2.29
CA GLY A 68 0.93 -1.12 0.85
C GLY A 68 2.38 -1.27 0.46
N ASP A 69 3.20 -1.90 1.31
CA ASP A 69 4.58 -2.26 1.02
C ASP A 69 4.64 -3.66 0.39
N LYS A 70 5.68 -3.91 -0.43
CA LYS A 70 5.97 -5.25 -0.92
C LYS A 70 6.71 -6.06 0.13
N VAL A 71 6.42 -7.36 0.22
CA VAL A 71 7.07 -8.27 1.18
C VAL A 71 7.92 -9.29 0.42
N LYS A 72 9.22 -9.31 0.73
CA LYS A 72 10.13 -10.37 0.30
C LYS A 72 10.23 -11.41 1.43
N ALA A 73 9.56 -12.54 1.26
CA ALA A 73 9.73 -13.68 2.16
C ALA A 73 11.01 -14.42 1.77
N SER A 74 11.99 -14.50 2.67
CA SER A 74 13.26 -15.20 2.43
C SER A 74 13.46 -16.30 3.46
N LEU A 75 13.87 -17.48 3.00
CA LEU A 75 14.18 -18.64 3.81
C LEU A 75 15.59 -19.13 3.48
N ARG A 76 16.49 -19.11 4.47
CA ARG A 76 17.88 -19.55 4.29
C ARG A 76 18.07 -20.96 4.79
N PHE A 77 18.56 -21.81 3.92
CA PHE A 77 19.01 -23.18 4.27
C PHE A 77 20.44 -23.17 4.80
N ARG A 78 20.69 -23.91 5.86
CA ARG A 78 22.03 -24.04 6.44
C ARG A 78 22.50 -25.51 6.36
N GLY A 79 23.71 -25.72 5.84
CA GLY A 79 24.36 -27.03 5.81
C GLY A 79 23.44 -28.16 5.31
N ARG A 80 23.17 -29.15 6.17
CA ARG A 80 22.38 -30.33 5.85
C ARG A 80 20.92 -30.05 5.44
N GLN A 81 20.38 -28.88 5.78
CA GLN A 81 19.00 -28.49 5.43
C GLN A 81 18.80 -28.36 3.92
N MET A 82 19.89 -28.22 3.15
CA MET A 82 19.82 -28.19 1.69
C MET A 82 19.32 -29.51 1.08
N ALA A 83 19.42 -30.64 1.79
CA ALA A 83 18.87 -31.92 1.36
C ALA A 83 17.32 -31.95 1.45
N HIS A 84 16.74 -31.10 2.32
CA HIS A 84 15.30 -31.06 2.60
C HIS A 84 14.66 -29.75 2.10
N ARG A 85 14.87 -29.44 0.82
CA ARG A 85 14.34 -28.20 0.21
C ARG A 85 12.82 -28.14 0.25
N ASP A 86 12.16 -29.29 0.16
CA ASP A 86 10.69 -29.42 0.16
C ASP A 86 10.05 -28.81 1.41
N LEU A 87 10.72 -28.93 2.59
CA LEU A 87 10.24 -28.30 3.83
C LEU A 87 10.18 -26.78 3.70
N GLY A 88 11.19 -26.17 3.07
CA GLY A 88 11.20 -24.74 2.83
C GLY A 88 10.12 -24.28 1.86
N TYR A 89 9.92 -25.03 0.78
CA TYR A 89 8.83 -24.77 -0.16
C TYR A 89 7.46 -24.85 0.51
N ASN A 90 7.23 -25.87 1.35
CA ASN A 90 5.98 -26.03 2.09
C ASN A 90 5.68 -24.83 3.01
N ILE A 91 6.70 -24.30 3.72
CA ILE A 91 6.55 -23.12 4.58
C ILE A 91 6.15 -21.89 3.75
N ILE A 92 6.81 -21.66 2.61
CA ILE A 92 6.49 -20.50 1.76
C ILE A 92 5.13 -20.67 1.10
N HIS A 93 4.77 -21.86 0.65
CA HIS A 93 3.44 -22.14 0.09
C HIS A 93 2.33 -21.96 1.13
N ARG A 94 2.53 -22.45 2.35
CA ARG A 94 1.62 -22.20 3.48
C ARG A 94 1.46 -20.71 3.72
N LEU A 95 2.56 -19.95 3.72
CA LEU A 95 2.54 -18.50 3.88
C LEU A 95 1.71 -17.82 2.78
N ILE A 96 1.87 -18.25 1.53
CA ILE A 96 1.10 -17.72 0.40
C ILE A 96 -0.40 -18.00 0.57
N GLN A 97 -0.75 -19.21 0.99
CA GLN A 97 -2.14 -19.60 1.25
C GLN A 97 -2.75 -18.82 2.41
N ASP A 98 -2.00 -18.66 3.50
CA ASP A 98 -2.44 -17.95 4.69
C ASP A 98 -2.58 -16.44 4.49
N ILE A 99 -1.77 -15.83 3.62
CA ILE A 99 -1.89 -14.42 3.25
C ILE A 99 -3.09 -14.19 2.33
N GLY A 100 -3.39 -15.15 1.44
CA GLY A 100 -4.59 -15.22 0.60
C GLY A 100 -5.00 -13.87 0.00
N GLU A 101 -6.06 -13.26 0.56
CA GLU A 101 -6.63 -12.02 0.03
C GLU A 101 -5.82 -10.75 0.30
N ALA A 102 -4.92 -10.75 1.29
CA ALA A 102 -4.15 -9.56 1.69
C ALA A 102 -3.02 -9.23 0.70
N GLY A 103 -2.58 -10.21 -0.10
CA GLY A 103 -1.47 -10.03 -1.04
C GLY A 103 -1.57 -10.93 -2.27
N ILE A 104 -0.93 -10.48 -3.34
CA ILE A 104 -0.81 -11.22 -4.60
C ILE A 104 0.65 -11.66 -4.75
N VAL A 105 0.87 -12.89 -5.19
CA VAL A 105 2.21 -13.41 -5.50
C VAL A 105 2.71 -12.73 -6.77
N GLU A 106 3.71 -11.86 -6.64
CA GLU A 106 4.38 -11.21 -7.77
C GLU A 106 5.49 -12.10 -8.32
N PHE A 107 6.24 -12.75 -7.42
CA PHE A 107 7.28 -13.71 -7.77
C PHE A 107 7.06 -15.02 -7.03
N MET A 108 6.92 -16.11 -7.81
CA MET A 108 6.81 -17.48 -7.27
C MET A 108 8.08 -17.85 -6.48
N PRO A 109 7.95 -18.77 -5.49
CA PRO A 109 9.10 -19.23 -4.71
C PRO A 109 10.22 -19.75 -5.62
N ARG A 110 11.37 -19.10 -5.59
CA ARG A 110 12.55 -19.46 -6.37
C ARG A 110 13.76 -19.61 -5.49
N MET A 111 14.59 -20.60 -5.80
CA MET A 111 15.83 -20.85 -5.10
C MET A 111 16.98 -20.06 -5.73
N GLU A 112 17.67 -19.26 -4.93
CA GLU A 112 18.91 -18.58 -5.30
C GLU A 112 20.05 -19.07 -4.38
N GLY A 113 20.86 -20.00 -4.87
CA GLY A 113 21.90 -20.62 -4.07
C GLY A 113 21.34 -21.34 -2.84
N THR A 114 21.57 -20.79 -1.64
CA THR A 114 21.13 -21.33 -0.34
C THR A 114 19.87 -20.65 0.20
N ILE A 115 19.29 -19.71 -0.56
CA ILE A 115 18.14 -18.91 -0.12
C ILE A 115 16.96 -19.20 -1.06
N LEU A 116 15.83 -19.54 -0.46
CA LEU A 116 14.54 -19.59 -1.13
C LEU A 116 13.82 -18.26 -0.87
N HIS A 117 13.37 -17.58 -1.92
CA HIS A 117 12.65 -16.33 -1.76
C HIS A 117 11.38 -16.27 -2.62
N ALA A 118 10.40 -15.55 -2.14
CA ALA A 118 9.18 -15.19 -2.85
C ALA A 118 8.87 -13.71 -2.63
N ILE A 119 8.29 -13.04 -3.61
CA ILE A 119 7.89 -11.64 -3.49
C ILE A 119 6.37 -11.57 -3.54
N LEU A 120 5.81 -10.92 -2.54
CA LEU A 120 4.39 -10.68 -2.39
C LEU A 120 4.13 -9.18 -2.54
N ALA A 121 3.18 -8.84 -3.40
CA ALA A 121 2.72 -7.47 -3.58
C ALA A 121 1.40 -7.25 -2.82
N PRO A 122 1.11 -6.05 -2.34
CA PRO A 122 -0.16 -5.74 -1.72
C PRO A 122 -1.30 -5.90 -2.73
N SER A 123 -2.40 -6.55 -2.32
CA SER A 123 -3.62 -6.59 -3.12
C SER A 123 -4.19 -5.18 -3.22
N LYS A 124 -4.45 -4.69 -4.44
CA LYS A 124 -5.05 -3.37 -4.69
C LYS A 124 -6.43 -3.17 -4.03
N LYS A 125 -7.02 -4.24 -3.50
CA LYS A 125 -8.39 -4.26 -3.00
C LYS A 125 -8.57 -3.74 -1.57
N GLN A 126 -7.47 -3.48 -0.85
CA GLN A 126 -7.52 -2.90 0.50
C GLN A 126 -6.79 -1.56 0.54
N GLU A 127 -7.37 -0.54 -0.11
CA GLU A 127 -7.23 0.80 0.45
C GLU A 127 -7.84 0.74 1.86
N PRO A 128 -7.10 1.15 2.92
CA PRO A 128 -7.73 1.31 4.22
C PRO A 128 -8.92 2.26 4.01
N PRO A 129 -10.10 1.97 4.59
CA PRO A 129 -11.25 2.83 4.43
C PRO A 129 -10.81 4.24 4.83
N LYS A 130 -10.76 5.16 3.87
CA LYS A 130 -10.61 6.59 4.16
C LYS A 130 -11.66 6.89 5.22
N PRO A 131 -11.31 7.51 6.37
CA PRO A 131 -12.32 7.92 7.31
C PRO A 131 -13.31 8.77 6.52
N LYS A 132 -14.53 8.29 6.39
CA LYS A 132 -15.62 9.08 5.80
C LYS A 132 -15.61 10.40 6.56
N PRO A 133 -15.51 11.56 5.89
CA PRO A 133 -15.71 12.82 6.58
C PRO A 133 -17.06 12.68 7.29
N ALA A 134 -17.04 12.91 8.61
CA ALA A 134 -18.24 12.88 9.42
C ALA A 134 -19.30 13.69 8.69
N ALA A 135 -20.39 13.04 8.32
CA ALA A 135 -21.53 13.69 7.69
C ALA A 135 -21.91 14.86 8.57
N ALA A 136 -21.79 16.07 8.05
CA ALA A 136 -22.34 17.26 8.71
C ALA A 136 -23.80 16.97 9.05
N PRO A 137 -24.27 17.32 10.25
CA PRO A 137 -25.65 17.09 10.61
C PRO A 137 -26.54 17.80 9.59
N GLN A 138 -27.34 17.04 8.86
CA GLN A 138 -28.37 17.59 7.99
C GLN A 138 -29.33 18.36 8.90
N PRO A 139 -29.69 19.61 8.56
CA PRO A 139 -30.74 20.32 9.26
C PRO A 139 -32.03 19.52 9.14
N GLN A 140 -32.53 19.02 10.24
CA GLN A 140 -33.83 18.37 10.32
C GLN A 140 -34.88 19.33 9.79
N ALA A 141 -35.52 18.96 8.70
CA ALA A 141 -36.67 19.66 8.17
C ALA A 141 -37.73 19.76 9.29
N ALA A 142 -38.08 20.97 9.63
CA ALA A 142 -39.11 21.27 10.62
C ALA A 142 -40.41 20.52 10.30
N ALA A 143 -40.90 19.75 11.27
CA ALA A 143 -42.19 19.09 11.18
C ALA A 143 -43.32 20.15 10.99
N PRO A 144 -44.31 19.88 10.13
CA PRO A 144 -45.44 20.77 9.94
C PRO A 144 -46.24 20.93 11.25
N ARG A 145 -46.44 22.20 11.67
CA ARG A 145 -47.32 22.53 12.79
C ARG A 145 -48.75 22.10 12.51
N PRO A 146 -49.43 21.51 13.50
CA PRO A 146 -50.86 21.19 13.35
C PRO A 146 -51.70 22.49 13.26
N PRO A 147 -52.83 22.48 12.52
CA PRO A 147 -53.65 23.66 12.37
C PRO A 147 -54.35 24.04 13.67
N VAL A 148 -54.35 25.32 13.99
CA VAL A 148 -55.04 25.93 15.13
C VAL A 148 -56.52 25.87 14.87
N PRO A 149 -57.38 25.37 15.79
CA PRO A 149 -58.83 25.43 15.61
C PRO A 149 -59.32 26.88 15.79
N GLN A 150 -60.01 27.38 14.77
CA GLN A 150 -60.75 28.65 14.85
C GLN A 150 -61.98 28.43 15.69
N ALA A 151 -62.10 29.17 16.80
CA ALA A 151 -63.28 29.28 17.60
C ALA A 151 -64.26 30.27 16.93
N GLN A 152 -65.49 29.82 16.76
CA GLN A 152 -66.67 30.64 16.49
C GLN A 152 -67.11 31.32 17.80
#